data_0ad66d1c6ad70540e8fe1f8414fee503
#
_entry.id   0ad66d1c6ad70540e8fe1f8414fee503
#
_cell.length_a   1.000
_cell.length_b   1.000
_cell.length_c   1.000
_cell.angle_alpha   90.00
_cell.angle_beta   90.00
_cell.angle_gamma   90.00
#
_symmetry.space_group_name_H-M   'P 1'
#
loop_
_entity.id
_entity.type
_entity.pdbx_description
1 polymer ?
#
loop_
_entity_poly.entity_id
_entity_poly.type
_entity_poly.pdbx_seq_one_letter_code
_entity_poly.pdbx_strand_id
1 'polypeptide(L)'
;MSAPVGARALTQKDIDAAVLRTLTTQNLPSAAARAAEKIRPAVVRVMSFVKDKKGEEVEHGVGTGVVILDKGVILTNLHVVQSAQTVKLVFADGSESAATVTGVQAENDLAVLQAHTIPDDLHAATLRSTGDLVAGDHVVAVGFPFGIGPSTSAGVISGLGRAFKSPEGEQEIDNLIQFDAAANPGNSGGPLVTMDGE
;
A
#
# COMPACT_ATOMS: atom_id res chain seq x y z
N MET A 1 1.00 -14.10 61.98
CA MET A 1 0.19 -13.22 61.08
C MET A 1 1.14 -12.19 60.51
N SER A 2 1.54 -12.37 59.22
CA SER A 2 2.41 -11.39 58.52
C SER A 2 1.51 -10.28 58.00
N ALA A 3 1.85 -9.04 58.31
CA ALA A 3 1.17 -7.87 57.77
C ALA A 3 1.31 -7.81 56.23
N PRO A 4 0.28 -7.38 55.48
CA PRO A 4 0.41 -7.23 54.05
C PRO A 4 1.47 -6.16 53.74
N VAL A 5 2.44 -6.52 52.91
CA VAL A 5 3.42 -5.56 52.36
C VAL A 5 2.63 -4.53 51.56
N GLY A 6 2.51 -3.32 52.11
CA GLY A 6 1.82 -2.22 51.46
C GLY A 6 2.42 -1.97 50.06
N ALA A 7 1.59 -1.94 49.04
CA ALA A 7 2.02 -1.61 47.69
C ALA A 7 2.70 -0.23 47.74
N ARG A 8 3.98 -0.17 47.40
CA ARG A 8 4.71 1.10 47.24
C ARG A 8 4.13 1.87 46.06
N ALA A 9 3.69 3.09 46.27
CA ALA A 9 3.26 3.95 45.19
C ALA A 9 4.45 4.24 44.25
N LEU A 10 4.22 4.05 42.94
CA LEU A 10 5.21 4.38 41.91
C LEU A 10 5.44 5.89 41.90
N THR A 11 6.69 6.29 41.90
CA THR A 11 7.08 7.70 41.73
C THR A 11 7.33 7.98 40.26
N GLN A 12 7.31 9.27 39.83
CA GLN A 12 7.68 9.65 38.48
C GLN A 12 9.07 9.12 38.10
N LYS A 13 10.03 9.16 39.04
CA LYS A 13 11.37 8.63 38.81
C LYS A 13 11.40 7.11 38.54
N ASP A 14 10.54 6.34 39.18
CA ASP A 14 10.43 4.89 38.94
C ASP A 14 9.87 4.64 37.53
N ILE A 15 8.90 5.47 37.07
CA ILE A 15 8.32 5.41 35.73
C ILE A 15 9.37 5.77 34.67
N ASP A 16 10.08 6.89 34.87
CA ASP A 16 11.12 7.35 33.93
C ASP A 16 12.25 6.31 33.79
N ALA A 17 12.68 5.70 34.92
CA ALA A 17 13.70 4.65 34.93
C ALA A 17 13.21 3.39 34.17
N ALA A 18 11.95 2.99 34.36
CA ALA A 18 11.37 1.84 33.66
C ALA A 18 11.25 2.10 32.13
N VAL A 19 10.81 3.28 31.76
CA VAL A 19 10.71 3.71 30.34
C VAL A 19 12.11 3.73 29.71
N LEU A 20 13.08 4.39 30.35
CA LEU A 20 14.44 4.46 29.83
C LEU A 20 15.04 3.06 29.68
N ARG A 21 14.86 2.17 30.66
CA ARG A 21 15.31 0.78 30.58
C ARG A 21 14.70 0.07 29.38
N THR A 22 13.39 0.18 29.16
CA THR A 22 12.71 -0.44 28.02
C THR A 22 13.28 0.07 26.70
N LEU A 23 13.41 1.40 26.54
CA LEU A 23 13.92 2.03 25.33
C LEU A 23 15.38 1.66 25.02
N THR A 24 16.18 1.36 26.05
CA THR A 24 17.62 1.02 25.89
C THR A 24 17.88 -0.48 25.76
N THR A 25 16.96 -1.33 26.22
CA THR A 25 17.19 -2.80 26.26
C THR A 25 16.28 -3.60 25.36
N GLN A 26 15.19 -3.02 24.85
CA GLN A 26 14.24 -3.70 23.99
C GLN A 26 14.33 -3.18 22.56
N ASN A 27 14.38 -4.07 21.59
CA ASN A 27 14.15 -3.71 20.19
C ASN A 27 12.66 -3.43 20.02
N LEU A 28 12.28 -2.16 19.91
CA LEU A 28 10.90 -1.78 19.63
C LEU A 28 10.54 -2.17 18.19
N PRO A 29 9.36 -2.73 17.95
CA PRO A 29 8.90 -3.01 16.61
C PRO A 29 8.89 -1.74 15.75
N SER A 30 9.39 -1.84 14.51
CA SER A 30 9.37 -0.73 13.55
C SER A 30 7.94 -0.26 13.30
N ALA A 31 7.67 1.03 13.39
CA ALA A 31 6.37 1.61 13.05
C ALA A 31 6.02 1.34 11.57
N ALA A 32 7.01 1.45 10.69
CA ALA A 32 6.84 1.14 9.27
C ALA A 32 6.50 -0.34 9.03
N ALA A 33 7.12 -1.27 9.79
CA ALA A 33 6.78 -2.69 9.68
C ALA A 33 5.33 -2.95 10.10
N ARG A 34 4.86 -2.35 11.19
CA ARG A 34 3.47 -2.48 11.64
C ARG A 34 2.48 -1.90 10.62
N ALA A 35 2.79 -0.73 10.05
CA ALA A 35 1.96 -0.12 9.00
C ALA A 35 1.87 -1.03 7.77
N ALA A 36 3.00 -1.59 7.33
CA ALA A 36 3.04 -2.54 6.22
C ALA A 36 2.25 -3.83 6.52
N GLU A 37 2.36 -4.38 7.72
CA GLU A 37 1.59 -5.56 8.13
C GLU A 37 0.08 -5.30 8.11
N LYS A 38 -0.36 -4.11 8.54
CA LYS A 38 -1.76 -3.71 8.55
C LYS A 38 -2.34 -3.60 7.14
N ILE A 39 -1.62 -3.00 6.20
CA ILE A 39 -2.12 -2.81 4.82
C ILE A 39 -1.93 -4.04 3.94
N ARG A 40 -0.95 -4.91 4.21
CA ARG A 40 -0.59 -6.06 3.37
C ARG A 40 -1.77 -6.93 2.95
N PRO A 41 -2.77 -7.28 3.82
CA PRO A 41 -3.91 -8.10 3.42
C PRO A 41 -4.76 -7.49 2.30
N ALA A 42 -4.73 -6.17 2.15
CA ALA A 42 -5.45 -5.45 1.11
C ALA A 42 -4.62 -5.20 -0.17
N VAL A 43 -3.35 -5.63 -0.21
CA VAL A 43 -2.47 -5.40 -1.36
C VAL A 43 -2.45 -6.63 -2.26
N VAL A 44 -2.71 -6.41 -3.55
CA VAL A 44 -2.76 -7.46 -4.56
C VAL A 44 -1.75 -7.21 -5.67
N ARG A 45 -1.17 -8.27 -6.22
CA ARG A 45 -0.40 -8.17 -7.45
C ARG A 45 -1.37 -8.17 -8.64
N VAL A 46 -1.17 -7.22 -9.54
CA VAL A 46 -1.96 -7.08 -10.77
C VAL A 46 -1.07 -7.44 -11.95
N MET A 47 -1.51 -8.38 -12.76
CA MET A 47 -0.81 -8.80 -13.97
C MET A 47 -1.73 -8.59 -15.18
N SER A 48 -1.23 -7.93 -16.19
CA SER A 48 -1.92 -7.71 -17.45
C SER A 48 -1.31 -8.54 -18.57
N PHE A 49 -2.18 -9.07 -19.45
CA PHE A 49 -1.78 -9.94 -20.54
C PHE A 49 -2.36 -9.44 -21.86
N VAL A 50 -1.61 -9.62 -22.92
CA VAL A 50 -2.02 -9.41 -24.31
C VAL A 50 -1.81 -10.69 -25.10
N LYS A 51 -2.51 -10.84 -26.22
CA LYS A 51 -2.23 -11.94 -27.15
C LYS A 51 -1.14 -11.53 -28.15
N ASP A 52 -0.16 -12.39 -28.31
CA ASP A 52 0.86 -12.23 -29.34
C ASP A 52 0.29 -12.53 -30.74
N LYS A 53 1.15 -12.44 -31.77
CA LYS A 53 0.77 -12.73 -33.16
C LYS A 53 0.36 -14.18 -33.40
N LYS A 54 0.65 -15.08 -32.46
CA LYS A 54 0.26 -16.51 -32.51
C LYS A 54 -1.00 -16.78 -31.72
N GLY A 55 -1.55 -15.77 -30.99
CA GLY A 55 -2.72 -15.90 -30.13
C GLY A 55 -2.39 -16.42 -28.72
N GLU A 56 -1.12 -16.51 -28.34
CA GLU A 56 -0.69 -16.91 -27.00
C GLU A 56 -0.74 -15.74 -26.05
N GLU A 57 -1.18 -15.98 -24.79
CA GLU A 57 -1.14 -14.96 -23.73
C GLU A 57 0.31 -14.67 -23.34
N VAL A 58 0.70 -13.41 -23.44
CA VAL A 58 2.03 -12.91 -23.02
C VAL A 58 1.81 -11.83 -21.97
N GLU A 59 2.59 -11.88 -20.88
CA GLU A 59 2.57 -10.85 -19.86
C GLU A 59 2.99 -9.51 -20.48
N HIS A 60 2.14 -8.51 -20.30
CA HIS A 60 2.34 -7.16 -20.81
C HIS A 60 2.81 -6.18 -19.74
N GLY A 61 2.32 -6.35 -18.52
CA GLY A 61 2.69 -5.51 -17.39
C GLY A 61 2.38 -6.14 -16.04
N VAL A 62 3.15 -5.72 -15.06
CA VAL A 62 2.94 -6.07 -13.65
C VAL A 62 2.86 -4.79 -12.84
N GLY A 63 1.90 -4.76 -11.93
CA GLY A 63 1.71 -3.67 -10.97
C GLY A 63 1.13 -4.18 -9.67
N THR A 64 0.68 -3.24 -8.89
CA THR A 64 0.04 -3.45 -7.60
C THR A 64 -1.38 -2.91 -7.65
N GLY A 65 -2.25 -3.46 -6.84
CA GLY A 65 -3.60 -2.94 -6.60
C GLY A 65 -3.90 -2.94 -5.11
N VAL A 66 -4.93 -2.18 -4.75
CA VAL A 66 -5.42 -2.08 -3.37
C VAL A 66 -6.89 -2.46 -3.34
N VAL A 67 -7.24 -3.44 -2.52
CA VAL A 67 -8.64 -3.78 -2.24
C VAL A 67 -9.27 -2.62 -1.47
N ILE A 68 -10.27 -1.98 -2.07
CA ILE A 68 -10.99 -0.85 -1.47
C ILE A 68 -12.37 -1.23 -0.94
N LEU A 69 -12.91 -2.37 -1.39
CA LEU A 69 -14.11 -2.98 -0.83
C LEU A 69 -13.89 -4.50 -0.72
N ASP A 70 -14.37 -5.10 0.35
CA ASP A 70 -14.30 -6.54 0.65
C ASP A 70 -15.06 -7.43 -0.34
N LYS A 71 -15.79 -6.82 -1.27
CA LYS A 71 -16.46 -7.50 -2.40
C LYS A 71 -15.55 -7.66 -3.62
N GLY A 72 -14.25 -7.46 -3.47
CA GLY A 72 -13.26 -7.62 -4.54
C GLY A 72 -13.16 -6.43 -5.49
N VAL A 73 -13.51 -5.23 -5.02
CA VAL A 73 -13.25 -3.99 -5.77
C VAL A 73 -11.84 -3.51 -5.45
N ILE A 74 -11.03 -3.35 -6.49
CA ILE A 74 -9.60 -3.05 -6.40
C ILE A 74 -9.29 -1.79 -7.18
N LEU A 75 -8.52 -0.90 -6.60
CA LEU A 75 -7.97 0.29 -7.25
C LEU A 75 -6.53 0.01 -7.70
N THR A 76 -6.20 0.40 -8.92
CA THR A 76 -4.83 0.35 -9.47
C THR A 76 -4.58 1.52 -10.42
N ASN A 77 -3.38 1.66 -10.96
CA ASN A 77 -3.13 2.61 -12.04
C ASN A 77 -3.66 2.10 -13.38
N LEU A 78 -4.15 3.03 -14.21
CA LEU A 78 -4.67 2.71 -15.53
C LEU A 78 -3.59 2.12 -16.44
N HIS A 79 -2.37 2.68 -16.44
CA HIS A 79 -1.26 2.20 -17.28
C HIS A 79 -0.86 0.74 -16.98
N VAL A 80 -1.16 0.21 -15.78
CA VAL A 80 -0.90 -1.20 -15.44
C VAL A 80 -1.79 -2.15 -16.25
N VAL A 81 -3.03 -1.74 -16.52
CA VAL A 81 -4.04 -2.56 -17.18
C VAL A 81 -4.45 -2.04 -18.59
N GLN A 82 -3.86 -0.93 -19.00
CA GLN A 82 -4.13 -0.34 -20.30
C GLN A 82 -3.77 -1.31 -21.43
N SER A 83 -4.67 -1.46 -22.39
CA SER A 83 -4.53 -2.39 -23.52
C SER A 83 -4.52 -3.88 -23.15
N ALA A 84 -4.70 -4.23 -21.88
CA ALA A 84 -4.80 -5.62 -21.46
C ALA A 84 -6.04 -6.29 -22.05
N GLN A 85 -5.88 -7.52 -22.54
CA GLN A 85 -6.99 -8.38 -22.93
C GLN A 85 -7.46 -9.24 -21.76
N THR A 86 -6.53 -9.59 -20.86
CA THR A 86 -6.80 -10.35 -19.64
C THR A 86 -6.07 -9.68 -18.49
N VAL A 87 -6.75 -9.56 -17.33
CA VAL A 87 -6.17 -9.11 -16.06
C VAL A 87 -6.29 -10.23 -15.05
N LYS A 88 -5.18 -10.55 -14.40
CA LYS A 88 -5.11 -11.55 -13.32
C LYS A 88 -4.61 -10.89 -12.04
N LEU A 89 -5.13 -11.34 -10.92
CA LEU A 89 -4.81 -10.87 -9.58
C LEU A 89 -4.22 -12.01 -8.78
N VAL A 90 -3.27 -11.68 -7.89
CA VAL A 90 -2.82 -12.59 -6.82
C VAL A 90 -3.01 -11.85 -5.51
N PHE A 91 -3.85 -12.41 -4.64
CA PHE A 91 -4.15 -11.88 -3.32
C PHE A 91 -3.03 -12.18 -2.30
N ALA A 92 -3.13 -11.58 -1.12
CA ALA A 92 -2.12 -11.72 -0.07
C ALA A 92 -1.97 -13.17 0.45
N ASP A 93 -3.02 -13.98 0.38
CA ASP A 93 -3.04 -15.42 0.72
C ASP A 93 -2.49 -16.33 -0.39
N GLY A 94 -2.14 -15.73 -1.55
CA GLY A 94 -1.65 -16.45 -2.74
C GLY A 94 -2.75 -16.95 -3.67
N SER A 95 -4.03 -16.76 -3.36
CA SER A 95 -5.13 -17.12 -4.25
C SER A 95 -5.14 -16.23 -5.50
N GLU A 96 -5.59 -16.78 -6.61
CA GLU A 96 -5.62 -16.10 -7.90
C GLU A 96 -7.06 -15.84 -8.38
N SER A 97 -7.26 -14.75 -9.09
CA SER A 97 -8.52 -14.41 -9.73
C SER A 97 -8.30 -13.73 -11.07
N ALA A 98 -9.19 -13.98 -12.02
CA ALA A 98 -9.37 -13.06 -13.13
C ALA A 98 -10.06 -11.78 -12.64
N ALA A 99 -9.88 -10.68 -13.36
CA ALA A 99 -10.54 -9.42 -13.04
C ALA A 99 -11.03 -8.72 -14.30
N THR A 100 -12.10 -7.93 -14.13
CA THR A 100 -12.65 -7.05 -15.16
C THR A 100 -12.40 -5.60 -14.76
N VAL A 101 -11.97 -4.78 -15.72
CA VAL A 101 -11.91 -3.32 -15.55
C VAL A 101 -13.33 -2.77 -15.58
N THR A 102 -13.81 -2.21 -14.47
CA THR A 102 -15.19 -1.71 -14.32
C THR A 102 -15.27 -0.19 -14.35
N GLY A 103 -14.14 0.49 -14.20
CA GLY A 103 -14.08 1.95 -14.28
C GLY A 103 -12.67 2.43 -14.58
N VAL A 104 -12.59 3.58 -15.25
CA VAL A 104 -11.32 4.27 -15.55
C VAL A 104 -11.48 5.76 -15.33
N GLN A 105 -10.40 6.38 -14.85
CA GLN A 105 -10.24 7.82 -14.75
C GLN A 105 -8.88 8.18 -15.36
N ALA A 106 -8.87 8.40 -16.65
CA ALA A 106 -7.65 8.54 -17.43
C ALA A 106 -6.82 9.77 -17.03
N GLU A 107 -7.47 10.86 -16.65
CA GLU A 107 -6.84 12.11 -16.18
C GLU A 107 -6.01 11.93 -14.92
N ASN A 108 -6.32 10.93 -14.08
CA ASN A 108 -5.59 10.63 -12.85
C ASN A 108 -4.83 9.30 -12.93
N ASP A 109 -4.76 8.69 -14.11
CA ASP A 109 -4.13 7.36 -14.30
C ASP A 109 -4.69 6.31 -13.33
N LEU A 110 -6.02 6.26 -13.14
CA LEU A 110 -6.68 5.33 -12.23
C LEU A 110 -7.58 4.33 -12.98
N ALA A 111 -7.60 3.10 -12.49
CA ALA A 111 -8.51 2.05 -12.93
C ALA A 111 -9.12 1.31 -11.73
N VAL A 112 -10.38 0.94 -11.85
CA VAL A 112 -11.11 0.12 -10.89
C VAL A 112 -11.31 -1.26 -11.49
N LEU A 113 -10.93 -2.27 -10.73
CA LEU A 113 -11.08 -3.68 -11.11
C LEU A 113 -12.12 -4.36 -10.21
N GLN A 114 -12.86 -5.30 -10.79
CA GLN A 114 -13.69 -6.25 -10.07
C GLN A 114 -13.09 -7.64 -10.20
N ALA A 115 -12.67 -8.22 -9.08
CA ALA A 115 -12.23 -9.61 -9.03
C ALA A 115 -13.43 -10.55 -9.25
N HIS A 116 -13.21 -11.67 -9.98
CA HIS A 116 -14.26 -12.69 -10.22
C HIS A 116 -14.39 -13.68 -9.06
N THR A 117 -13.29 -13.95 -8.40
CA THR A 117 -13.22 -14.81 -7.21
C THR A 117 -12.46 -14.07 -6.12
N ILE A 118 -12.90 -14.16 -4.89
CA ILE A 118 -12.28 -13.49 -3.74
C ILE A 118 -12.02 -14.48 -2.62
N PRO A 119 -10.96 -14.28 -1.79
CA PRO A 119 -10.79 -15.02 -0.54
C PRO A 119 -11.96 -14.81 0.42
N ASP A 120 -12.23 -15.81 1.26
CA ASP A 120 -13.35 -15.76 2.24
C ASP A 120 -13.15 -14.63 3.27
N ASP A 121 -11.90 -14.31 3.59
CA ASP A 121 -11.50 -13.29 4.57
C ASP A 121 -10.84 -12.07 3.92
N LEU A 122 -11.29 -11.68 2.73
CA LEU A 122 -10.74 -10.54 2.01
C LEU A 122 -10.89 -9.24 2.82
N HIS A 123 -9.77 -8.59 3.09
CA HIS A 123 -9.73 -7.32 3.82
C HIS A 123 -9.60 -6.15 2.85
N ALA A 124 -10.42 -5.12 3.07
CA ALA A 124 -10.28 -3.84 2.39
C ALA A 124 -9.35 -2.89 3.16
N ALA A 125 -8.61 -2.07 2.43
CA ALA A 125 -7.81 -1.00 3.00
C ALA A 125 -8.70 0.08 3.63
N THR A 126 -8.25 0.65 4.73
CA THR A 126 -8.86 1.87 5.27
C THR A 126 -8.34 3.08 4.51
N LEU A 127 -9.23 3.78 3.83
CA LEU A 127 -8.92 5.03 3.15
C LEU A 127 -9.09 6.19 4.12
N ARG A 128 -8.15 7.13 4.11
CA ARG A 128 -8.23 8.35 4.94
C ARG A 128 -8.13 9.61 4.10
N SER A 129 -8.57 10.71 4.68
CA SER A 129 -8.33 12.05 4.11
C SER A 129 -6.83 12.38 4.14
N THR A 130 -6.37 13.11 3.15
CA THR A 130 -5.02 13.65 3.07
C THR A 130 -4.92 15.11 3.54
N GLY A 131 -6.03 15.69 4.05
CA GLY A 131 -6.13 17.10 4.38
C GLY A 131 -5.31 17.56 5.57
N ASP A 132 -4.86 16.64 6.42
CA ASP A 132 -4.02 16.89 7.59
C ASP A 132 -2.56 16.49 7.40
N LEU A 133 -2.19 15.96 6.21
CA LEU A 133 -0.82 15.59 5.91
C LEU A 133 0.06 16.83 5.73
N VAL A 134 1.31 16.71 6.18
CA VAL A 134 2.33 17.75 6.01
C VAL A 134 3.64 17.16 5.49
N ALA A 135 4.48 17.98 4.89
CA ALA A 135 5.83 17.56 4.50
C ALA A 135 6.64 17.15 5.74
N GLY A 136 7.31 16.00 5.67
CA GLY A 136 8.03 15.39 6.78
C GLY A 136 7.25 14.26 7.47
N ASP A 137 5.96 14.08 7.21
CA ASP A 137 5.20 12.93 7.72
C ASP A 137 5.76 11.62 7.18
N HIS A 138 5.93 10.64 8.06
CA HIS A 138 6.41 9.33 7.68
C HIS A 138 5.34 8.54 6.93
N VAL A 139 5.75 7.92 5.84
CA VAL A 139 4.89 7.10 4.98
C VAL A 139 5.56 5.77 4.62
N VAL A 140 4.74 4.82 4.24
CA VAL A 140 5.16 3.49 3.80
C VAL A 140 4.50 3.18 2.46
N ALA A 141 5.31 2.86 1.45
CA ALA A 141 4.84 2.30 0.19
C ALA A 141 4.93 0.77 0.23
N VAL A 142 3.88 0.10 -0.23
CA VAL A 142 3.82 -1.37 -0.31
C VAL A 142 3.41 -1.76 -1.73
N GLY A 143 4.10 -2.75 -2.30
CA GLY A 143 3.80 -3.21 -3.65
C GLY A 143 4.64 -4.38 -4.10
N PHE A 144 4.58 -4.67 -5.40
CA PHE A 144 5.26 -5.79 -6.04
C PHE A 144 6.32 -5.30 -7.04
N PRO A 145 7.42 -4.65 -6.59
CA PRO A 145 8.46 -4.20 -7.49
C PRO A 145 9.01 -5.38 -8.30
N PHE A 146 9.02 -5.23 -9.62
CA PHE A 146 9.43 -6.28 -10.57
C PHE A 146 8.61 -7.58 -10.43
N GLY A 147 7.38 -7.51 -9.94
CA GLY A 147 6.52 -8.67 -9.67
C GLY A 147 6.90 -9.47 -8.43
N ILE A 148 7.86 -8.99 -7.64
CA ILE A 148 8.37 -9.66 -6.44
C ILE A 148 7.81 -8.95 -5.20
N GLY A 149 7.34 -9.70 -4.24
CA GLY A 149 6.85 -9.09 -3.00
C GLY A 149 5.71 -9.84 -2.33
N PRO A 150 4.93 -9.15 -1.52
CA PRO A 150 4.94 -7.68 -1.37
C PRO A 150 6.21 -7.15 -0.70
N SER A 151 6.74 -6.06 -1.25
CA SER A 151 7.89 -5.32 -0.72
C SER A 151 7.42 -4.05 -0.03
N THR A 152 8.19 -3.61 0.96
CA THR A 152 7.89 -2.43 1.77
C THR A 152 9.04 -1.45 1.71
N SER A 153 8.76 -0.17 1.46
CA SER A 153 9.73 0.91 1.60
C SER A 153 9.14 2.04 2.42
N ALA A 154 9.93 2.57 3.35
CA ALA A 154 9.54 3.70 4.19
C ALA A 154 10.26 4.97 3.75
N GLY A 155 9.58 6.08 3.89
CA GLY A 155 10.10 7.42 3.58
C GLY A 155 9.27 8.50 4.25
N VAL A 156 9.36 9.70 3.72
CA VAL A 156 8.59 10.86 4.17
C VAL A 156 7.88 11.54 3.00
N ILE A 157 6.81 12.25 3.32
CA ILE A 157 6.19 13.19 2.37
C ILE A 157 7.17 14.34 2.12
N SER A 158 7.59 14.51 0.89
CA SER A 158 8.49 15.59 0.47
C SER A 158 7.72 16.86 0.06
N GLY A 159 6.46 16.72 -0.34
CA GLY A 159 5.59 17.83 -0.70
C GLY A 159 4.19 17.37 -1.08
N LEU A 160 3.26 18.33 -1.05
CA LEU A 160 1.85 18.14 -1.37
C LEU A 160 1.43 19.09 -2.47
N GLY A 161 0.29 18.82 -3.12
CA GLY A 161 -0.27 19.65 -4.17
C GLY A 161 0.67 19.82 -5.37
N ARG A 162 1.47 18.80 -5.69
CA ARG A 162 2.39 18.84 -6.83
C ARG A 162 1.63 18.57 -8.13
N ALA A 163 2.13 19.20 -9.20
CA ALA A 163 1.71 18.91 -10.56
C ALA A 163 2.85 18.20 -11.30
N PHE A 164 2.50 17.20 -12.08
CA PHE A 164 3.40 16.49 -12.99
C PHE A 164 2.88 16.65 -14.41
N LYS A 165 3.78 17.02 -15.31
CA LYS A 165 3.49 17.09 -16.74
C LYS A 165 4.42 16.12 -17.46
N SER A 166 3.83 15.25 -18.30
CA SER A 166 4.63 14.31 -19.08
C SER A 166 5.61 15.06 -19.99
N PRO A 167 6.79 14.49 -20.29
CA PRO A 167 7.77 15.13 -21.17
C PRO A 167 7.19 15.48 -22.55
N GLU A 168 6.25 14.66 -23.06
CA GLU A 168 5.54 14.90 -24.32
C GLU A 168 4.45 15.96 -24.18
N GLY A 169 4.11 16.38 -22.97
CA GLY A 169 3.11 17.40 -22.68
C GLY A 169 1.66 16.95 -22.87
N GLU A 170 1.44 15.65 -23.06
CA GLU A 170 0.12 15.07 -23.36
C GLU A 170 -0.71 14.79 -22.10
N GLN A 171 -0.04 14.64 -20.95
CA GLN A 171 -0.69 14.37 -19.66
C GLN A 171 -0.20 15.34 -18.60
N GLU A 172 -1.14 15.91 -17.87
CA GLU A 172 -0.89 16.73 -16.68
C GLU A 172 -1.73 16.16 -15.55
N ILE A 173 -1.08 15.78 -14.44
CA ILE A 173 -1.73 15.25 -13.24
C ILE A 173 -1.41 16.21 -12.11
N ASP A 174 -2.46 16.72 -11.49
CA ASP A 174 -2.39 17.66 -10.39
C ASP A 174 -2.63 17.01 -9.03
N ASN A 175 -2.43 17.80 -7.96
CA ASN A 175 -2.71 17.43 -6.59
C ASN A 175 -1.97 16.15 -6.14
N LEU A 176 -0.75 15.97 -6.62
CA LEU A 176 0.07 14.81 -6.30
C LEU A 176 0.77 14.95 -4.95
N ILE A 177 0.92 13.82 -4.27
CA ILE A 177 1.78 13.66 -3.10
C ILE A 177 3.17 13.26 -3.58
N GLN A 178 4.17 14.09 -3.28
CA GLN A 178 5.58 13.77 -3.50
C GLN A 178 6.14 13.12 -2.24
N PHE A 179 6.84 12.00 -2.40
CA PHE A 179 7.49 11.27 -1.31
C PHE A 179 8.83 10.68 -1.75
N ASP A 180 9.67 10.24 -0.82
CA ASP A 180 11.02 9.71 -1.07
C ASP A 180 11.18 8.21 -0.75
N ALA A 181 10.11 7.52 -0.37
CA ALA A 181 10.13 6.07 -0.28
C ALA A 181 10.43 5.46 -1.65
N ALA A 182 11.23 4.39 -1.70
CA ALA A 182 11.59 3.75 -2.95
C ALA A 182 10.33 3.23 -3.68
N ALA A 183 10.11 3.75 -4.89
CA ALA A 183 9.04 3.34 -5.80
C ALA A 183 9.68 2.84 -7.11
N ASN A 184 9.65 1.53 -7.33
CA ASN A 184 10.20 0.88 -8.51
C ASN A 184 9.08 0.39 -9.44
N PRO A 185 9.37 0.09 -10.72
CA PRO A 185 8.41 -0.56 -11.62
C PRO A 185 7.75 -1.78 -10.96
N GLY A 186 6.42 -1.83 -10.96
CA GLY A 186 5.62 -2.83 -10.24
C GLY A 186 5.00 -2.32 -8.94
N ASN A 187 5.48 -1.20 -8.37
CA ASN A 187 4.78 -0.52 -7.26
C ASN A 187 3.58 0.30 -7.75
N SER A 188 3.49 0.60 -9.05
CA SER A 188 2.36 1.32 -9.66
C SER A 188 1.02 0.73 -9.24
N GLY A 189 0.11 1.57 -8.75
CA GLY A 189 -1.19 1.18 -8.20
C GLY A 189 -1.18 0.71 -6.74
N GLY A 190 -0.01 0.61 -6.12
CA GLY A 190 0.13 0.25 -4.71
C GLY A 190 -0.21 1.39 -3.74
N PRO A 191 -0.51 1.05 -2.47
CA PRO A 191 -0.84 2.04 -1.46
C PRO A 191 0.39 2.79 -0.96
N LEU A 192 0.20 4.07 -0.67
CA LEU A 192 1.03 4.88 0.20
C LEU A 192 0.25 5.07 1.50
N VAL A 193 0.78 4.59 2.61
CA VAL A 193 0.08 4.64 3.90
C VAL A 193 0.88 5.41 4.95
N THR A 194 0.19 5.96 5.93
CA THR A 194 0.79 6.54 7.14
C THR A 194 1.33 5.44 8.05
N MET A 195 1.98 5.81 9.16
CA MET A 195 2.44 4.85 10.17
C MET A 195 1.31 4.09 10.88
N ASP A 196 0.06 4.52 10.69
CA ASP A 196 -1.13 3.83 11.17
C ASP A 196 -1.66 2.79 10.16
N GLY A 197 -1.05 2.70 8.97
CA GLY A 197 -1.42 1.76 7.92
C GLY A 197 -2.72 2.13 7.18
N GLU A 198 -3.00 3.44 7.07
CA GLU A 198 -4.18 4.01 6.41
C GLU A 198 -3.77 4.95 5.29
#